data_d0db2b2060a4e652909ad817fe66e4bf
#
_entry.id   d0db2b2060a4e652909ad817fe66e4bf
#
_cell.length_a   1.000
_cell.length_b   1.000
_cell.length_c   1.000
_cell.angle_alpha   90.00
_cell.angle_beta   90.00
_cell.angle_gamma   90.00
#
_symmetry.space_group_name_H-M   'P 1'
#
loop_
_entity.id
_entity.type
_entity.pdbx_description
1 polymer ?
#
loop_
_entity_poly.entity_id
_entity_poly.type
_entity_poly.pdbx_seq_one_letter_code
_entity_poly.pdbx_strand_id
1 'polypeptide(L)'
;MELKICCLDKGYVRLVTWMPWAMGEAFEIIRGGGSRDALVERLDQNDLVVVNAARVSFLKESYELSEKDVRLIRFLAGRDETSPFRHALLSFEVKAPLMVARQWFKYRVGSTHTDDAGFDDPMYARNESSRRYVTAEPEFYVPSEWRSPPPNKKQGSGEAPVACPDRWTDALTRYIDEGIRLYNSAIKTIAPEQARLFLPAYGLYLTWRWTASLAAVAHFLNERLADKAQAEIREYAHAVWRLTQFAYPVSLAALVEGES
;
A
#
# COMPACT_ATOMS: atom_id res chain seq x y z
N MET A 1 1.43 -15.67 12.13
CA MET A 1 1.00 -14.29 12.44
C MET A 1 0.48 -13.68 11.15
N GLU A 2 -0.76 -13.19 11.12
CA GLU A 2 -1.28 -12.50 9.93
C GLU A 2 -0.82 -11.04 10.00
N LEU A 3 0.01 -10.62 9.03
CA LEU A 3 0.48 -9.23 8.93
C LEU A 3 -0.58 -8.41 8.20
N LYS A 4 -1.66 -8.07 8.91
CA LYS A 4 -2.83 -7.37 8.40
C LYS A 4 -3.24 -6.24 9.34
N ILE A 5 -3.52 -5.07 8.76
CA ILE A 5 -3.99 -3.87 9.47
C ILE A 5 -5.32 -3.45 8.85
N CYS A 6 -6.36 -3.32 9.68
CA CYS A 6 -7.68 -2.84 9.25
C CYS A 6 -7.61 -1.32 8.98
N CYS A 7 -8.37 -0.87 7.98
CA CYS A 7 -8.47 0.51 7.53
C CYS A 7 -9.92 0.85 7.23
N LEU A 8 -10.37 2.03 7.60
CA LEU A 8 -11.76 2.48 7.46
C LEU A 8 -12.75 1.50 8.11
N ASP A 9 -13.98 1.43 7.61
CA ASP A 9 -15.03 0.56 8.17
C ASP A 9 -14.91 -0.92 7.76
N LYS A 10 -14.38 -1.22 6.56
CA LYS A 10 -14.34 -2.60 6.00
C LYS A 10 -13.05 -2.93 5.25
N GLY A 11 -12.12 -1.98 5.16
CA GLY A 11 -10.89 -2.12 4.42
C GLY A 11 -9.74 -2.72 5.22
N TYR A 12 -8.66 -3.01 4.54
CA TYR A 12 -7.40 -3.46 5.16
C TYR A 12 -6.22 -3.36 4.20
N VAL A 13 -5.02 -3.41 4.79
CA VAL A 13 -3.76 -3.75 4.11
C VAL A 13 -3.20 -5.00 4.77
N ARG A 14 -2.79 -5.98 3.95
CA ARG A 14 -2.12 -7.20 4.39
C ARG A 14 -0.81 -7.36 3.65
N LEU A 15 0.30 -7.48 4.38
CA LEU A 15 1.58 -7.86 3.79
C LEU A 15 1.54 -9.37 3.48
N VAL A 16 1.69 -9.71 2.22
CA VAL A 16 1.55 -11.09 1.75
C VAL A 16 2.89 -11.77 1.59
N THR A 17 3.84 -11.05 1.01
CA THR A 17 5.22 -11.50 0.86
C THR A 17 6.16 -10.31 0.71
N TRP A 18 7.41 -10.53 1.06
CA TRP A 18 8.53 -9.63 0.80
C TRP A 18 9.73 -10.49 0.41
N MET A 19 10.80 -9.87 -0.06
CA MET A 19 12.05 -10.56 -0.39
C MET A 19 12.96 -10.56 0.84
N PRO A 20 13.05 -11.65 1.61
CA PRO A 20 13.99 -11.75 2.72
C PRO A 20 15.41 -11.97 2.20
N TRP A 21 16.40 -11.40 2.88
CA TRP A 21 17.81 -11.58 2.56
C TRP A 21 18.24 -13.05 2.58
N ALA A 22 17.86 -13.77 3.64
CA ALA A 22 18.35 -15.11 3.96
C ALA A 22 17.34 -16.21 3.60
N MET A 23 16.71 -16.18 2.40
CA MET A 23 15.73 -17.22 1.99
C MET A 23 16.28 -18.64 2.14
N GLY A 24 17.52 -18.87 1.71
CA GLY A 24 18.17 -20.20 1.83
C GLY A 24 18.36 -20.61 3.28
N GLU A 25 18.86 -19.72 4.12
CA GLU A 25 19.06 -19.98 5.56
C GLU A 25 17.74 -20.13 6.30
N ALA A 26 16.73 -19.30 6.00
CA ALA A 26 15.40 -19.43 6.57
C ALA A 26 14.77 -20.80 6.24
N PHE A 27 14.98 -21.29 5.02
CA PHE A 27 14.52 -22.61 4.60
C PHE A 27 15.23 -23.74 5.39
N GLU A 28 16.54 -23.63 5.57
CA GLU A 28 17.31 -24.61 6.36
C GLU A 28 16.93 -24.58 7.86
N ILE A 29 16.67 -23.39 8.44
CA ILE A 29 16.14 -23.25 9.81
C ILE A 29 14.81 -23.99 9.95
N ILE A 30 13.87 -23.76 9.01
CA ILE A 30 12.55 -24.42 9.02
C ILE A 30 12.72 -25.94 8.87
N ARG A 31 13.54 -26.38 7.92
CA ARG A 31 13.78 -27.79 7.64
C ARG A 31 14.51 -28.51 8.79
N GLY A 32 15.42 -27.81 9.46
CA GLY A 32 16.17 -28.30 10.62
C GLY A 32 15.41 -28.28 11.94
N GLY A 33 14.13 -27.88 11.95
CA GLY A 33 13.32 -27.78 13.18
C GLY A 33 13.71 -26.60 14.08
N GLY A 34 14.34 -25.57 13.51
CA GLY A 34 14.74 -24.35 14.21
C GLY A 34 13.55 -23.58 14.79
N SER A 35 13.82 -22.81 15.85
CA SER A 35 12.80 -22.05 16.56
C SER A 35 12.26 -20.87 15.74
N ARG A 36 11.03 -20.44 16.07
CA ARG A 36 10.43 -19.21 15.53
C ARG A 36 11.31 -17.98 15.79
N ASP A 37 11.97 -17.93 16.94
CA ASP A 37 12.78 -16.78 17.34
C ASP A 37 14.05 -16.67 16.47
N ALA A 38 14.68 -17.80 16.12
CA ALA A 38 15.79 -17.83 15.17
C ALA A 38 15.38 -17.34 13.76
N LEU A 39 14.15 -17.64 13.32
CA LEU A 39 13.64 -17.13 12.06
C LEU A 39 13.39 -15.62 12.12
N VAL A 40 12.81 -15.12 13.23
CA VAL A 40 12.55 -13.67 13.44
C VAL A 40 13.86 -12.89 13.48
N GLU A 41 14.88 -13.39 14.17
CA GLU A 41 16.21 -12.78 14.23
C GLU A 41 16.85 -12.64 12.83
N ARG A 42 16.61 -13.61 11.93
CA ARG A 42 17.07 -13.52 10.53
C ARG A 42 16.24 -12.54 9.69
N LEU A 43 14.98 -12.36 10.00
CA LEU A 43 14.13 -11.37 9.30
C LEU A 43 14.58 -9.93 9.58
N ASP A 44 15.23 -9.65 10.72
CA ASP A 44 15.80 -8.34 11.04
C ASP A 44 17.00 -7.97 10.13
N GLN A 45 17.51 -8.93 9.35
CA GLN A 45 18.61 -8.73 8.41
C GLN A 45 18.14 -8.40 6.97
N ASN A 46 16.85 -8.23 6.72
CA ASN A 46 16.31 -8.03 5.36
C ASN A 46 16.87 -6.81 4.64
N ASP A 47 17.27 -5.77 5.36
CA ASP A 47 17.94 -4.59 4.79
C ASP A 47 19.27 -4.91 4.08
N LEU A 48 19.84 -6.10 4.30
CA LEU A 48 21.00 -6.61 3.57
C LEU A 48 20.73 -6.78 2.06
N VAL A 49 19.47 -6.95 1.65
CA VAL A 49 19.11 -6.94 0.22
C VAL A 49 19.58 -5.64 -0.44
N VAL A 50 19.31 -4.51 0.20
CA VAL A 50 19.70 -3.17 -0.28
C VAL A 50 21.21 -2.99 -0.20
N VAL A 51 21.80 -3.35 0.92
CA VAL A 51 23.27 -3.26 1.16
C VAL A 51 24.04 -4.01 0.11
N ASN A 52 23.68 -5.27 -0.13
CA ASN A 52 24.42 -6.14 -1.03
C ASN A 52 24.18 -5.80 -2.51
N ALA A 53 22.98 -5.30 -2.85
CA ALA A 53 22.76 -4.72 -4.18
C ALA A 53 23.74 -3.56 -4.46
N ALA A 54 23.95 -2.67 -3.50
CA ALA A 54 24.94 -1.58 -3.65
C ALA A 54 26.40 -2.09 -3.66
N ARG A 55 26.72 -3.10 -2.82
CA ARG A 55 28.10 -3.62 -2.68
C ARG A 55 28.57 -4.44 -3.89
N VAL A 56 27.66 -4.93 -4.74
CA VAL A 56 28.02 -5.64 -5.99
C VAL A 56 29.00 -4.82 -6.83
N SER A 57 28.88 -3.49 -6.88
CA SER A 57 29.80 -2.61 -7.60
C SER A 57 31.24 -2.68 -7.10
N PHE A 58 31.47 -3.21 -5.91
CA PHE A 58 32.78 -3.37 -5.29
C PHE A 58 33.18 -4.86 -5.12
N LEU A 59 32.38 -5.79 -5.66
CA LEU A 59 32.54 -7.25 -5.48
C LEU A 59 32.65 -7.64 -4.01
N LYS A 60 31.79 -7.01 -3.15
CA LYS A 60 31.73 -7.23 -1.71
C LYS A 60 30.32 -7.66 -1.30
N GLU A 61 30.24 -8.35 -0.18
CA GLU A 61 28.99 -8.83 0.41
C GLU A 61 29.05 -8.66 1.94
N SER A 62 27.90 -8.37 2.54
CA SER A 62 27.68 -8.36 3.99
C SER A 62 26.73 -9.49 4.36
N TYR A 63 27.05 -10.21 5.42
CA TYR A 63 26.26 -11.34 5.93
C TYR A 63 25.48 -11.00 7.20
N GLU A 64 25.85 -9.91 7.86
CA GLU A 64 25.18 -9.35 9.03
C GLU A 64 25.09 -7.83 8.87
N LEU A 65 23.96 -7.26 9.29
CA LEU A 65 23.74 -5.82 9.21
C LEU A 65 24.57 -5.08 10.27
N SER A 66 25.62 -4.41 9.83
CA SER A 66 26.50 -3.63 10.68
C SER A 66 26.17 -2.14 10.67
N GLU A 67 26.72 -1.37 11.62
CA GLU A 67 26.60 0.09 11.58
C GLU A 67 27.16 0.73 10.29
N LYS A 68 28.15 0.08 9.64
CA LYS A 68 28.65 0.56 8.33
C LYS A 68 27.61 0.39 7.24
N ASP A 69 26.82 -0.68 7.30
CA ASP A 69 25.75 -0.96 6.37
C ASP A 69 24.58 0.01 6.58
N VAL A 70 24.22 0.30 7.83
CA VAL A 70 23.23 1.32 8.17
C VAL A 70 23.64 2.70 7.63
N ARG A 71 24.93 3.08 7.79
CA ARG A 71 25.45 4.33 7.21
C ARG A 71 25.42 4.33 5.68
N LEU A 72 25.69 3.19 5.04
CA LEU A 72 25.60 3.05 3.58
C LEU A 72 24.14 3.27 3.10
N ILE A 73 23.16 2.61 3.73
CA ILE A 73 21.73 2.80 3.41
C ILE A 73 21.34 4.28 3.49
N ARG A 74 21.68 4.96 4.60
CA ARG A 74 21.39 6.39 4.78
C ARG A 74 22.08 7.27 3.74
N PHE A 75 23.33 6.94 3.40
CA PHE A 75 24.08 7.65 2.37
C PHE A 75 23.44 7.55 0.99
N LEU A 76 23.00 6.35 0.59
CA LEU A 76 22.30 6.11 -0.68
C LEU A 76 20.96 6.85 -0.74
N ALA A 77 20.15 6.75 0.33
CA ALA A 77 18.87 7.44 0.43
C ALA A 77 19.05 8.98 0.35
N GLY A 78 20.03 9.54 1.05
CA GLY A 78 20.31 10.99 1.06
C GLY A 78 20.85 11.53 -0.27
N ARG A 79 21.26 10.67 -1.19
CA ARG A 79 21.70 11.04 -2.55
C ARG A 79 20.70 10.69 -3.64
N ASP A 80 19.53 10.22 -3.27
CA ASP A 80 18.51 9.73 -4.20
C ASP A 80 19.00 8.58 -5.13
N GLU A 81 20.00 7.81 -4.63
CA GLU A 81 20.49 6.63 -5.32
C GLU A 81 19.53 5.45 -5.08
N THR A 82 18.42 5.43 -5.80
CA THR A 82 17.30 4.53 -5.54
C THR A 82 17.48 3.11 -6.05
N SER A 83 18.44 2.85 -6.95
CA SER A 83 18.60 1.53 -7.58
C SER A 83 18.77 0.36 -6.60
N PRO A 84 19.54 0.47 -5.49
CA PRO A 84 19.65 -0.64 -4.53
C PRO A 84 18.32 -0.96 -3.83
N PHE A 85 17.47 0.04 -3.58
CA PHE A 85 16.16 -0.13 -2.95
C PHE A 85 15.12 -0.77 -3.88
N ARG A 86 15.39 -0.83 -5.19
CA ARG A 86 14.54 -1.52 -6.16
C ARG A 86 14.70 -3.04 -6.12
N HIS A 87 15.76 -3.56 -5.50
CA HIS A 87 15.96 -4.99 -5.29
C HIS A 87 15.14 -5.53 -4.11
N ALA A 88 14.71 -4.67 -3.18
CA ALA A 88 13.84 -5.02 -2.07
C ALA A 88 12.38 -4.97 -2.52
N LEU A 89 11.69 -6.10 -2.53
CA LEU A 89 10.32 -6.24 -3.05
C LEU A 89 9.32 -6.51 -1.94
N LEU A 90 8.11 -5.94 -2.08
CA LEU A 90 6.97 -6.18 -1.21
C LEU A 90 5.71 -6.45 -2.04
N SER A 91 4.87 -7.36 -1.55
CA SER A 91 3.55 -7.61 -2.12
C SER A 91 2.49 -7.47 -1.05
N PHE A 92 1.55 -6.56 -1.29
CA PHE A 92 0.41 -6.30 -0.41
C PHE A 92 -0.88 -6.80 -1.06
N GLU A 93 -1.81 -7.23 -0.23
CA GLU A 93 -3.22 -7.32 -0.58
C GLU A 93 -3.95 -6.18 0.10
N VAL A 94 -4.68 -5.41 -0.68
CA VAL A 94 -5.36 -4.21 -0.23
C VAL A 94 -6.84 -4.31 -0.54
N LYS A 95 -7.69 -4.06 0.46
CA LYS A 95 -9.13 -3.86 0.29
C LYS A 95 -9.44 -2.41 0.63
N ALA A 96 -9.84 -1.63 -0.37
CA ALA A 96 -10.16 -0.21 -0.19
C ALA A 96 -11.26 0.26 -1.15
N PRO A 97 -11.94 1.39 -0.85
CA PRO A 97 -12.90 1.99 -1.77
C PRO A 97 -12.21 2.47 -3.06
N LEU A 98 -12.94 2.46 -4.17
CA LEU A 98 -12.42 2.90 -5.47
C LEU A 98 -11.80 4.30 -5.42
N MET A 99 -12.35 5.22 -4.63
CA MET A 99 -11.80 6.58 -4.46
C MET A 99 -10.37 6.57 -3.91
N VAL A 100 -10.00 5.62 -3.05
CA VAL A 100 -8.64 5.39 -2.55
C VAL A 100 -7.81 4.69 -3.62
N ALA A 101 -8.34 3.63 -4.21
CA ALA A 101 -7.65 2.85 -5.24
C ALA A 101 -7.20 3.71 -6.42
N ARG A 102 -8.04 4.66 -6.90
CA ARG A 102 -7.68 5.57 -8.00
C ARG A 102 -6.52 6.50 -7.69
N GLN A 103 -6.33 6.88 -6.45
CA GLN A 103 -5.15 7.65 -6.04
C GLN A 103 -3.91 6.75 -5.94
N TRP A 104 -4.08 5.52 -5.44
CA TRP A 104 -3.01 4.54 -5.30
C TRP A 104 -2.42 4.11 -6.65
N PHE A 105 -3.27 3.86 -7.62
CA PHE A 105 -2.89 3.34 -8.95
C PHE A 105 -1.99 4.26 -9.77
N LYS A 106 -1.75 5.48 -9.33
CA LYS A 106 -0.81 6.42 -9.94
C LYS A 106 0.65 6.15 -9.55
N TYR A 107 0.88 5.42 -8.45
CA TYR A 107 2.22 5.15 -7.92
C TYR A 107 2.79 3.87 -8.55
N ARG A 108 3.35 4.03 -9.74
CA ARG A 108 3.92 2.94 -10.53
C ARG A 108 5.43 3.08 -10.73
N VAL A 109 5.97 4.27 -10.47
CA VAL A 109 7.38 4.60 -10.65
C VAL A 109 8.05 4.64 -9.27
N GLY A 110 9.16 3.92 -9.12
CA GLY A 110 9.96 3.85 -7.90
C GLY A 110 11.15 4.83 -7.87
N SER A 111 11.16 5.83 -8.76
CA SER A 111 12.24 6.81 -8.86
C SER A 111 11.70 8.19 -9.14
N THR A 112 12.36 9.20 -8.57
CA THR A 112 12.13 10.61 -8.89
C THR A 112 12.97 11.08 -10.08
N HIS A 113 13.88 10.25 -10.62
CA HIS A 113 14.70 10.62 -11.76
C HIS A 113 13.85 10.90 -12.98
N THR A 114 14.05 12.11 -13.54
CA THR A 114 13.31 12.57 -14.73
C THR A 114 13.60 11.73 -15.97
N ASP A 115 14.74 11.06 -16.02
CA ASP A 115 15.14 10.18 -17.13
C ASP A 115 14.33 8.89 -17.17
N ASP A 116 13.74 8.50 -16.04
CA ASP A 116 12.79 7.37 -15.94
C ASP A 116 11.33 7.81 -16.16
N ALA A 117 11.10 9.09 -16.45
CA ALA A 117 9.76 9.62 -16.68
C ALA A 117 9.10 8.94 -17.89
N GLY A 118 8.08 8.15 -17.63
CA GLY A 118 7.33 7.42 -18.64
C GLY A 118 7.51 5.90 -18.60
N PHE A 119 8.42 5.38 -17.79
CA PHE A 119 8.56 3.94 -17.55
C PHE A 119 7.98 3.55 -16.21
N ASP A 120 7.13 2.52 -16.20
CA ASP A 120 6.69 1.88 -14.97
C ASP A 120 7.90 1.19 -14.30
N ASP A 121 7.89 1.10 -12.96
CA ASP A 121 8.83 0.23 -12.25
C ASP A 121 8.66 -1.20 -12.81
N PRO A 122 9.71 -1.83 -13.38
CA PRO A 122 9.60 -3.14 -13.99
C PRO A 122 9.14 -4.23 -13.01
N MET A 123 9.26 -3.97 -11.70
CA MET A 123 8.81 -4.87 -10.64
C MET A 123 7.37 -4.58 -10.18
N TYR A 124 6.71 -3.57 -10.76
CA TYR A 124 5.33 -3.26 -10.44
C TYR A 124 4.37 -4.30 -11.02
N ALA A 125 3.51 -4.84 -10.18
CA ALA A 125 2.41 -5.70 -10.61
C ALA A 125 1.14 -5.40 -9.82
N ARG A 126 -0.01 -5.47 -10.51
CA ARG A 126 -1.33 -5.28 -9.91
C ARG A 126 -2.38 -6.20 -10.53
N ASN A 127 -3.08 -6.90 -9.68
CA ASN A 127 -4.27 -7.69 -10.05
C ASN A 127 -5.44 -7.28 -9.16
N GLU A 128 -6.59 -7.03 -9.74
CA GLU A 128 -7.78 -6.51 -9.07
C GLU A 128 -8.95 -7.47 -9.17
N SER A 129 -9.73 -7.56 -8.10
CA SER A 129 -11.01 -8.28 -8.10
C SER A 129 -11.99 -7.65 -9.11
N SER A 130 -12.74 -8.48 -9.80
CA SER A 130 -13.70 -7.99 -10.80
C SER A 130 -15.12 -8.44 -10.48
N ARG A 131 -16.06 -7.51 -10.49
CA ARG A 131 -17.50 -7.78 -10.37
C ARG A 131 -18.07 -8.64 -11.53
N ARG A 132 -17.27 -8.93 -12.54
CA ARG A 132 -17.64 -9.91 -13.57
C ARG A 132 -17.59 -11.35 -13.05
N TYR A 133 -16.77 -11.59 -12.02
CA TYR A 133 -16.52 -12.92 -11.47
C TYR A 133 -16.93 -13.06 -10.00
N VAL A 134 -16.87 -11.95 -9.24
CA VAL A 134 -17.23 -11.96 -7.82
C VAL A 134 -18.74 -11.88 -7.67
N THR A 135 -19.33 -12.92 -7.08
CA THR A 135 -20.78 -13.04 -6.82
C THR A 135 -21.20 -12.57 -5.44
N ALA A 136 -20.24 -12.39 -4.51
CA ALA A 136 -20.53 -11.85 -3.19
C ALA A 136 -21.18 -10.46 -3.29
N GLU A 137 -22.02 -10.12 -2.31
CA GLU A 137 -22.66 -8.81 -2.25
C GLU A 137 -21.62 -7.67 -2.27
N PRO A 138 -21.86 -6.60 -3.05
CA PRO A 138 -20.95 -5.46 -3.08
C PRO A 138 -20.96 -4.71 -1.75
N GLU A 139 -19.77 -4.36 -1.25
CA GLU A 139 -19.59 -3.58 -0.04
C GLU A 139 -19.23 -2.15 -0.39
N PHE A 140 -19.71 -1.18 0.43
CA PHE A 140 -19.50 0.23 0.20
C PHE A 140 -18.98 0.91 1.47
N TYR A 141 -18.12 1.89 1.25
CA TYR A 141 -17.63 2.81 2.28
C TYR A 141 -18.69 3.83 2.63
N VAL A 142 -18.97 3.95 3.92
CA VAL A 142 -19.78 5.02 4.49
C VAL A 142 -18.90 5.76 5.49
N PRO A 143 -18.61 7.06 5.29
CA PRO A 143 -17.77 7.82 6.21
C PRO A 143 -18.39 7.84 7.62
N SER A 144 -17.55 7.66 8.65
CA SER A 144 -17.94 7.88 10.04
C SER A 144 -18.06 9.38 10.35
N GLU A 145 -17.35 10.21 9.59
CA GLU A 145 -17.32 11.65 9.72
C GLU A 145 -17.32 12.33 8.36
N TRP A 146 -18.19 13.33 8.20
CA TRP A 146 -18.22 14.20 7.03
C TRP A 146 -17.36 15.43 7.26
N ARG A 147 -16.49 15.74 6.31
CA ARG A 147 -15.59 16.90 6.37
C ARG A 147 -16.06 18.03 5.47
N SER A 148 -15.90 19.27 5.94
CA SER A 148 -16.22 20.46 5.15
C SER A 148 -15.21 20.66 4.00
N PRO A 149 -15.58 21.45 2.97
CA PRO A 149 -14.63 21.85 1.94
C PRO A 149 -13.53 22.74 2.54
N PRO A 150 -12.29 22.68 2.01
CA PRO A 150 -11.21 23.54 2.48
C PRO A 150 -11.49 25.01 2.14
N PRO A 151 -11.08 25.97 3.01
CA PRO A 151 -11.38 27.39 2.84
C PRO A 151 -10.88 27.98 1.51
N ASN A 152 -9.76 27.50 1.02
CA ASN A 152 -9.07 27.99 -0.18
C ASN A 152 -9.37 27.16 -1.45
N LYS A 153 -10.30 26.22 -1.41
CA LYS A 153 -10.67 25.29 -2.51
C LYS A 153 -9.49 24.52 -3.11
N LYS A 154 -8.36 24.43 -2.40
CA LYS A 154 -7.20 23.60 -2.77
C LYS A 154 -7.38 22.16 -2.28
N GLN A 155 -6.30 21.42 -2.16
CA GLN A 155 -6.32 20.02 -1.70
C GLN A 155 -6.67 19.90 -0.21
N GLY A 156 -7.19 18.74 0.19
CA GLY A 156 -7.57 18.45 1.57
C GLY A 156 -9.03 18.75 1.88
N SER A 157 -9.37 18.69 3.15
CA SER A 157 -10.68 19.01 3.72
C SER A 157 -10.55 20.11 4.78
N GLY A 158 -11.64 20.82 5.05
CA GLY A 158 -11.72 21.84 6.08
C GLY A 158 -11.98 21.21 7.45
N GLU A 159 -11.74 21.99 8.51
CA GLU A 159 -11.96 21.62 9.90
C GLU A 159 -13.34 22.05 10.42
N ALA A 160 -14.05 22.88 9.64
CA ALA A 160 -15.36 23.37 10.07
C ALA A 160 -16.38 22.22 10.16
N PRO A 161 -17.24 22.20 11.18
CA PRO A 161 -18.30 21.21 11.30
C PRO A 161 -19.22 21.20 10.09
N VAL A 162 -19.60 20.01 9.64
CA VAL A 162 -20.59 19.84 8.57
C VAL A 162 -21.99 19.95 9.16
N ALA A 163 -22.84 20.78 8.58
CA ALA A 163 -24.24 20.90 9.00
C ALA A 163 -25.03 19.62 8.66
N CYS A 164 -25.77 19.11 9.65
CA CYS A 164 -26.63 17.93 9.50
C CYS A 164 -25.88 16.71 8.90
N PRO A 165 -24.81 16.20 9.53
CA PRO A 165 -24.02 15.08 8.99
C PRO A 165 -24.87 13.83 8.74
N ASP A 166 -25.84 13.53 9.62
CA ASP A 166 -26.73 12.39 9.49
C ASP A 166 -27.54 12.40 8.19
N ARG A 167 -27.97 13.59 7.74
CA ARG A 167 -28.68 13.75 6.46
C ARG A 167 -27.86 13.22 5.29
N TRP A 168 -26.55 13.45 5.30
CA TRP A 168 -25.64 13.00 4.23
C TRP A 168 -25.39 11.50 4.32
N THR A 169 -25.26 10.97 5.53
CA THR A 169 -25.15 9.54 5.79
C THR A 169 -26.40 8.80 5.29
N ASP A 170 -27.60 9.29 5.64
CA ASP A 170 -28.87 8.73 5.17
C ASP A 170 -29.04 8.80 3.65
N ALA A 171 -28.62 9.92 3.05
CA ALA A 171 -28.68 10.08 1.59
C ALA A 171 -27.75 9.12 0.87
N LEU A 172 -26.52 8.95 1.37
CA LEU A 172 -25.56 8.00 0.81
C LEU A 172 -26.05 6.55 0.97
N THR A 173 -26.59 6.19 2.14
CA THR A 173 -27.11 4.84 2.40
C THR A 173 -28.25 4.51 1.46
N ARG A 174 -29.23 5.40 1.31
CA ARG A 174 -30.34 5.21 0.34
C ARG A 174 -29.85 5.06 -1.09
N TYR A 175 -28.82 5.82 -1.48
CA TYR A 175 -28.23 5.71 -2.82
C TYR A 175 -27.53 4.36 -3.02
N ILE A 176 -26.83 3.85 -2.01
CA ILE A 176 -26.21 2.54 -2.03
C ILE A 176 -27.27 1.44 -2.14
N ASP A 177 -28.30 1.46 -1.30
CA ASP A 177 -29.39 0.47 -1.29
C ASP A 177 -30.12 0.42 -2.64
N GLU A 178 -30.42 1.56 -3.22
CA GLU A 178 -31.06 1.64 -4.55
C GLU A 178 -30.11 1.11 -5.64
N GLY A 179 -28.82 1.44 -5.57
CA GLY A 179 -27.81 0.92 -6.49
C GLY A 179 -27.69 -0.61 -6.42
N ILE A 180 -27.67 -1.18 -5.22
CA ILE A 180 -27.66 -2.64 -5.01
C ILE A 180 -28.95 -3.26 -5.57
N ARG A 181 -30.11 -2.68 -5.29
CA ARG A 181 -31.40 -3.16 -5.78
C ARG A 181 -31.44 -3.22 -7.31
N LEU A 182 -31.00 -2.14 -7.98
CA LEU A 182 -30.93 -2.05 -9.44
C LEU A 182 -29.92 -3.05 -10.01
N TYR A 183 -28.73 -3.16 -9.41
CA TYR A 183 -27.71 -4.12 -9.81
C TYR A 183 -28.24 -5.56 -9.74
N ASN A 184 -28.85 -5.95 -8.62
CA ASN A 184 -29.40 -7.29 -8.41
C ASN A 184 -30.55 -7.61 -9.37
N SER A 185 -31.29 -6.61 -9.83
CA SER A 185 -32.30 -6.78 -10.88
C SER A 185 -31.64 -6.90 -12.27
N ALA A 186 -30.71 -6.01 -12.58
CA ALA A 186 -30.06 -5.93 -13.88
C ALA A 186 -29.22 -7.17 -14.20
N ILE A 187 -28.48 -7.73 -13.23
CA ILE A 187 -27.59 -8.87 -13.44
C ILE A 187 -28.32 -10.15 -13.88
N LYS A 188 -29.65 -10.20 -13.73
CA LYS A 188 -30.48 -11.30 -14.21
C LYS A 188 -30.75 -11.30 -15.73
N THR A 189 -30.57 -10.14 -16.36
CA THR A 189 -30.94 -9.91 -17.76
C THR A 189 -29.88 -9.17 -18.56
N ILE A 190 -28.96 -8.47 -17.88
CA ILE A 190 -27.89 -7.69 -18.49
C ILE A 190 -26.54 -8.33 -18.13
N ALA A 191 -25.59 -8.29 -19.05
CA ALA A 191 -24.24 -8.81 -18.80
C ALA A 191 -23.62 -8.17 -17.54
N PRO A 192 -22.88 -8.93 -16.71
CA PRO A 192 -22.29 -8.41 -15.45
C PRO A 192 -21.43 -7.17 -15.63
N GLU A 193 -20.76 -7.06 -16.78
CA GLU A 193 -19.93 -5.89 -17.12
C GLU A 193 -20.74 -4.60 -17.33
N GLN A 194 -22.00 -4.69 -17.68
CA GLN A 194 -22.94 -3.58 -17.82
C GLN A 194 -23.79 -3.39 -16.55
N ALA A 195 -24.24 -4.48 -15.92
CA ALA A 195 -25.05 -4.40 -14.69
C ALA A 195 -24.35 -3.62 -13.57
N ARG A 196 -23.02 -3.70 -13.46
CA ARG A 196 -22.22 -2.94 -12.48
C ARG A 196 -22.29 -1.41 -12.64
N LEU A 197 -22.84 -0.89 -13.75
CA LEU A 197 -23.04 0.55 -13.94
C LEU A 197 -24.01 1.14 -12.91
N PHE A 198 -24.88 0.31 -12.34
CA PHE A 198 -25.85 0.74 -11.32
C PHE A 198 -25.23 0.88 -9.92
N LEU A 199 -24.01 0.40 -9.69
CA LEU A 199 -23.36 0.48 -8.38
C LEU A 199 -22.72 1.85 -8.16
N PRO A 200 -22.83 2.43 -6.93
CA PRO A 200 -22.13 3.66 -6.53
C PRO A 200 -20.60 3.48 -6.53
N ALA A 201 -19.97 3.69 -7.67
CA ALA A 201 -18.61 3.22 -7.94
C ALA A 201 -17.54 3.74 -6.96
N TYR A 202 -17.58 5.04 -6.59
CA TYR A 202 -16.50 5.63 -5.76
C TYR A 202 -16.40 5.06 -4.35
N GLY A 203 -17.53 4.67 -3.76
CA GLY A 203 -17.58 4.02 -2.45
C GLY A 203 -17.37 2.51 -2.51
N LEU A 204 -17.46 1.88 -3.68
CA LEU A 204 -17.36 0.43 -3.84
C LEU A 204 -16.00 -0.08 -3.39
N TYR A 205 -15.98 -1.02 -2.45
CA TYR A 205 -14.78 -1.71 -2.05
C TYR A 205 -14.26 -2.64 -3.15
N LEU A 206 -12.97 -2.52 -3.43
CA LEU A 206 -12.20 -3.39 -4.32
C LEU A 206 -11.11 -4.08 -3.52
N THR A 207 -10.74 -5.28 -3.94
CA THR A 207 -9.55 -5.96 -3.42
C THR A 207 -8.55 -6.14 -4.55
N TRP A 208 -7.29 -5.78 -4.29
CA TRP A 208 -6.23 -5.97 -5.29
C TRP A 208 -4.94 -6.44 -4.64
N ARG A 209 -4.12 -7.12 -5.43
CA ARG A 209 -2.74 -7.41 -5.12
C ARG A 209 -1.86 -6.30 -5.71
N TRP A 210 -0.95 -5.77 -4.91
CA TRP A 210 0.03 -4.77 -5.32
C TRP A 210 1.42 -5.25 -4.96
N THR A 211 2.26 -5.45 -5.97
CA THR A 211 3.69 -5.75 -5.80
C THR A 211 4.50 -4.56 -6.32
N ALA A 212 5.45 -4.11 -5.52
CA ALA A 212 6.29 -2.97 -5.84
C ALA A 212 7.65 -3.09 -5.14
N SER A 213 8.63 -2.36 -5.65
CA SER A 213 9.92 -2.18 -4.99
C SER A 213 9.78 -1.30 -3.74
N LEU A 214 10.74 -1.41 -2.80
CA LEU A 214 10.79 -0.55 -1.62
C LEU A 214 10.91 0.93 -2.01
N ALA A 215 11.62 1.25 -3.10
CA ALA A 215 11.69 2.61 -3.62
C ALA A 215 10.30 3.14 -4.03
N ALA A 216 9.49 2.34 -4.74
CA ALA A 216 8.13 2.71 -5.13
C ALA A 216 7.19 2.83 -3.92
N VAL A 217 7.34 1.94 -2.93
CA VAL A 217 6.58 2.01 -1.67
C VAL A 217 6.93 3.27 -0.90
N ALA A 218 8.22 3.62 -0.77
CA ALA A 218 8.67 4.84 -0.11
C ALA A 218 8.13 6.10 -0.80
N HIS A 219 8.16 6.15 -2.13
CA HIS A 219 7.57 7.25 -2.89
C HIS A 219 6.06 7.39 -2.64
N PHE A 220 5.32 6.28 -2.63
CA PHE A 220 3.90 6.29 -2.24
C PHE A 220 3.70 6.85 -0.82
N LEU A 221 4.53 6.44 0.14
CA LEU A 221 4.43 6.85 1.54
C LEU A 221 4.72 8.35 1.70
N ASN A 222 5.80 8.86 1.12
CA ASN A 222 6.15 10.29 1.17
C ASN A 222 5.04 11.20 0.64
N GLU A 223 4.30 10.74 -0.38
CA GLU A 223 3.19 11.49 -0.94
C GLU A 223 1.86 11.31 -0.17
N ARG A 224 1.66 10.18 0.51
CA ARG A 224 0.36 9.84 1.11
C ARG A 224 0.30 9.93 2.62
N LEU A 225 1.44 10.01 3.30
CA LEU A 225 1.51 10.36 4.72
C LEU A 225 1.42 11.88 4.96
N ALA A 226 1.71 12.69 3.94
CA ALA A 226 1.66 14.14 4.06
C ALA A 226 0.28 14.66 4.52
N ASP A 227 0.25 15.69 5.36
CA ASP A 227 -0.98 16.27 5.95
C ASP A 227 -2.02 16.71 4.91
N LYS A 228 -1.56 17.18 3.75
CA LYS A 228 -2.41 17.56 2.60
C LYS A 228 -3.06 16.37 1.88
N ALA A 229 -2.63 15.14 2.16
CA ALA A 229 -3.23 13.96 1.56
C ALA A 229 -4.65 13.74 2.11
N GLN A 230 -5.52 13.14 1.28
CA GLN A 230 -6.87 12.80 1.70
C GLN A 230 -6.84 11.83 2.88
N ALA A 231 -7.66 12.05 3.91
CA ALA A 231 -7.61 11.28 5.15
C ALA A 231 -7.75 9.76 4.92
N GLU A 232 -8.64 9.35 4.01
CA GLU A 232 -8.88 7.94 3.72
C GLU A 232 -7.62 7.23 3.17
N ILE A 233 -6.92 7.82 2.20
CA ILE A 233 -5.69 7.18 1.68
C ILE A 233 -4.53 7.27 2.66
N ARG A 234 -4.49 8.32 3.51
CA ARG A 234 -3.47 8.48 4.54
C ARG A 234 -3.55 7.36 5.58
N GLU A 235 -4.77 6.93 5.98
CA GLU A 235 -4.95 5.79 6.87
C GLU A 235 -4.35 4.49 6.30
N TYR A 236 -4.56 4.25 5.00
CA TYR A 236 -3.93 3.13 4.30
C TYR A 236 -2.41 3.28 4.20
N ALA A 237 -1.91 4.50 4.00
CA ALA A 237 -0.47 4.76 3.96
C ALA A 237 0.19 4.44 5.31
N HIS A 238 -0.42 4.80 6.45
CA HIS A 238 0.05 4.38 7.79
C HIS A 238 0.08 2.85 7.93
N ALA A 239 -0.92 2.15 7.41
CA ALA A 239 -0.91 0.68 7.44
C ALA A 239 0.23 0.09 6.60
N VAL A 240 0.45 0.61 5.38
CA VAL A 240 1.59 0.22 4.53
C VAL A 240 2.92 0.51 5.21
N TRP A 241 3.07 1.69 5.81
CA TRP A 241 4.28 2.08 6.53
C TRP A 241 4.63 1.08 7.64
N ARG A 242 3.68 0.76 8.53
CA ARG A 242 3.87 -0.20 9.62
C ARG A 242 4.27 -1.60 9.12
N LEU A 243 3.62 -2.06 8.06
CA LEU A 243 3.92 -3.37 7.48
C LEU A 243 5.28 -3.39 6.76
N THR A 244 5.67 -2.29 6.13
CA THR A 244 6.98 -2.15 5.47
C THR A 244 8.09 -2.02 6.50
N GLN A 245 7.86 -1.31 7.62
CA GLN A 245 8.80 -1.20 8.73
C GLN A 245 9.15 -2.57 9.33
N PHE A 246 8.17 -3.48 9.38
CA PHE A 246 8.43 -4.86 9.78
C PHE A 246 9.39 -5.58 8.82
N ALA A 247 9.29 -5.33 7.52
CA ALA A 247 10.09 -6.02 6.50
C ALA A 247 11.49 -5.38 6.31
N TYR A 248 11.58 -4.04 6.28
CA TYR A 248 12.79 -3.28 5.97
C TYR A 248 12.94 -2.05 6.88
N PRO A 249 13.19 -2.22 8.19
CA PRO A 249 13.14 -1.14 9.17
C PRO A 249 14.15 -0.02 8.90
N VAL A 250 15.39 -0.37 8.54
CA VAL A 250 16.47 0.62 8.36
C VAL A 250 16.32 1.38 7.04
N SER A 251 16.04 0.67 5.96
CA SER A 251 15.88 1.27 4.64
C SER A 251 14.63 2.16 4.57
N LEU A 252 13.52 1.71 5.17
CA LEU A 252 12.31 2.51 5.25
C LEU A 252 12.55 3.82 6.01
N ALA A 253 13.17 3.76 7.18
CA ALA A 253 13.49 4.95 7.99
C ALA A 253 14.46 5.92 7.29
N ALA A 254 15.24 5.44 6.32
CA ALA A 254 16.12 6.30 5.52
C ALA A 254 15.42 6.96 4.33
N LEU A 255 14.35 6.33 3.80
CA LEU A 255 13.65 6.77 2.58
C LEU A 255 12.40 7.61 2.85
N VAL A 256 11.78 7.45 4.02
CA VAL A 256 10.52 8.13 4.36
C VAL A 256 10.76 9.17 5.43
N GLU A 257 10.50 10.43 5.09
CA GLU A 257 10.65 11.57 6.00
C GLU A 257 9.48 11.62 7.00
N GLY A 258 9.77 11.74 8.29
CA GLY A 258 8.82 12.33 9.25
C GLY A 258 7.98 11.40 10.15
N GLU A 259 8.18 10.10 10.19
CA GLU A 259 7.58 9.25 11.23
C GLU A 259 8.68 8.50 12.02
N SER A 260 9.23 9.17 13.03
CA SER A 260 10.11 8.57 14.07
C SER A 260 9.35 8.44 15.39
#